data_bd234982f17f87063926f1250a1e8ba9
#
_entry.id   bd234982f17f87063926f1250a1e8ba9
#
_cell.length_a   1.000
_cell.length_b   1.000
_cell.length_c   1.000
_cell.angle_alpha   90.00
_cell.angle_beta   90.00
_cell.angle_gamma   90.00
#
_symmetry.space_group_name_H-M   'P 1'
#
loop_
_entity.id
_entity.type
_entity.pdbx_description
1 polymer ?
#
loop_
_entity_poly.entity_id
_entity_poly.type
_entity_poly.pdbx_seq_one_letter_code
_entity_poly.pdbx_strand_id
1 'polypeptide(L)'
;MNPESQVRPYPTRRALLRTAATAAVAAPLLAGCVTAGKKDDGAAAAGAAKTAGNPLGVKADAPLEVVVFKGGYGDQYAKDAEAQYTQKYPKAKVDHKGLQKVGEAMQPRFVGGNPPDVVDNTGAGRLDIATLVNAKQVADLTDLLDAPSLDQDGKKVRDTLLPGVVDDGTFGGSMVALNFTYTVWGLWYSKPFFAQREWAYPKTWDEMVALCETIKKGGVAPWTYQGKYPEYINDPLLSMAAKIGGPDLVKAVDNLQPGAWKQDGLIQAATAFAELAGKGYIMSGSEALSHTEAQAAWCQKKAAFIPCGSWLESEQKGVAPAGFDMVMGPVPSRTSSDRLPVTAVEAASSESFVVPAKAKNPQGGMEYLRILFSKGSATAFAKANNTLPAVAGATDGLTLSSGLGSVRDAITAAGQDTFIYRFRTWYAPLAKAVDDATGELVNKRLAPADWATRVQKAADALAKDTTVTKYSR
;
A
#
# COMPACT_ATOMS: atom_id res chain seq x y z
N MET A 1 64.15 -8.85 0.21
CA MET A 1 64.00 -9.29 1.61
C MET A 1 62.61 -8.90 2.07
N ASN A 2 61.75 -9.89 2.14
CA ASN A 2 60.35 -9.72 2.52
C ASN A 2 60.19 -10.32 3.92
N PRO A 3 59.54 -9.67 4.90
CA PRO A 3 59.14 -10.34 6.13
C PRO A 3 57.71 -10.84 6.05
N GLU A 4 57.55 -12.12 6.31
CA GLU A 4 56.33 -12.91 6.41
C GLU A 4 55.43 -12.38 7.49
N SER A 5 54.13 -12.19 7.16
CA SER A 5 53.04 -11.94 8.09
C SER A 5 52.48 -13.26 8.60
N GLN A 6 52.68 -13.54 9.88
CA GLN A 6 52.11 -14.68 10.58
C GLN A 6 50.59 -14.46 10.82
N VAL A 7 49.79 -15.36 10.29
CA VAL A 7 48.34 -15.49 10.54
C VAL A 7 48.14 -16.31 11.82
N ARG A 8 47.46 -15.75 12.84
CA ARG A 8 47.03 -16.47 14.05
C ARG A 8 45.66 -17.13 13.80
N PRO A 9 45.48 -18.41 14.16
CA PRO A 9 44.19 -19.08 14.00
C PRO A 9 43.20 -18.72 15.11
N TYR A 10 41.94 -18.55 14.74
CA TYR A 10 40.80 -18.36 15.66
C TYR A 10 40.43 -19.69 16.34
N PRO A 11 40.03 -19.69 17.63
CA PRO A 11 39.62 -20.90 18.34
C PRO A 11 38.23 -21.34 17.98
N THR A 12 38.04 -22.64 17.80
CA THR A 12 36.77 -23.31 17.50
C THR A 12 35.88 -23.47 18.73
N ARG A 13 34.56 -23.50 18.49
CA ARG A 13 33.45 -23.55 19.45
C ARG A 13 33.38 -24.76 20.42
N ARG A 14 34.46 -25.57 20.57
CA ARG A 14 34.45 -26.80 21.40
C ARG A 14 35.23 -26.71 22.73
N ALA A 15 35.77 -25.55 23.10
CA ALA A 15 36.67 -25.43 24.29
C ALA A 15 36.00 -24.76 25.53
N LEU A 16 34.70 -24.55 25.58
CA LEU A 16 34.01 -23.84 26.69
C LEU A 16 32.97 -24.68 27.48
N LEU A 17 33.20 -25.98 27.57
CA LEU A 17 32.34 -26.86 28.38
C LEU A 17 33.18 -27.84 29.24
N ARG A 18 33.98 -27.34 30.17
CA ARG A 18 34.52 -28.15 31.31
C ARG A 18 35.10 -27.17 32.33
N THR A 19 34.35 -26.79 33.34
CA THR A 19 34.73 -26.58 34.72
C THR A 19 33.61 -25.89 35.50
N ALA A 20 32.80 -26.65 36.20
CA ALA A 20 32.11 -26.22 37.41
C ALA A 20 31.62 -27.48 38.15
N ALA A 21 32.40 -27.88 39.13
CA ALA A 21 31.93 -28.80 40.16
C ALA A 21 32.50 -28.31 41.53
N THR A 22 31.57 -28.32 42.50
CA THR A 22 31.72 -28.36 43.96
C THR A 22 32.02 -27.06 44.71
N ALA A 23 31.01 -26.60 45.44
CA ALA A 23 31.10 -26.33 46.91
C ALA A 23 29.68 -26.15 47.46
N ALA A 24 29.26 -27.11 48.30
CA ALA A 24 28.09 -27.03 49.19
C ALA A 24 28.53 -26.54 50.54
N VAL A 25 27.87 -25.58 51.18
CA VAL A 25 27.75 -25.42 52.66
C VAL A 25 26.54 -24.54 53.01
N ALA A 26 25.59 -25.18 53.73
CA ALA A 26 24.72 -24.77 54.84
C ALA A 26 23.92 -23.46 54.80
N ALA A 27 22.62 -23.62 55.01
CA ALA A 27 21.58 -22.63 55.33
C ALA A 27 21.71 -22.03 56.79
N PRO A 28 21.03 -20.92 57.05
CA PRO A 28 19.80 -21.07 57.83
C PRO A 28 18.57 -20.31 57.31
N LEU A 29 17.43 -20.85 57.70
CA LEU A 29 16.07 -20.41 57.47
C LEU A 29 15.80 -19.01 58.03
N LEU A 30 15.30 -18.10 57.18
CA LEU A 30 14.45 -17.00 57.56
C LEU A 30 13.25 -16.96 56.65
N ALA A 31 12.09 -17.21 57.21
CA ALA A 31 10.79 -17.10 56.55
C ALA A 31 10.52 -15.65 56.19
N GLY A 32 10.58 -15.33 54.89
CA GLY A 32 10.10 -14.09 54.31
C GLY A 32 9.10 -14.43 53.21
N CYS A 33 7.89 -13.90 53.33
CA CYS A 33 6.80 -14.05 52.35
C CYS A 33 7.27 -13.78 50.94
N VAL A 34 7.37 -14.80 50.13
CA VAL A 34 7.49 -14.65 48.69
C VAL A 34 6.11 -14.32 48.14
N THR A 35 5.84 -13.03 47.93
CA THR A 35 4.80 -12.62 46.98
C THR A 35 5.26 -13.10 45.61
N ALA A 36 4.51 -14.05 45.03
CA ALA A 36 4.67 -14.52 43.67
C ALA A 36 4.69 -13.31 42.75
N GLY A 37 5.86 -13.03 42.15
CA GLY A 37 5.98 -12.07 41.07
C GLY A 37 5.08 -12.52 39.92
N LYS A 38 4.00 -11.78 39.68
CA LYS A 38 3.28 -11.85 38.43
C LYS A 38 4.30 -11.60 37.31
N LYS A 39 4.43 -12.54 36.40
CA LYS A 39 4.97 -12.25 35.07
C LYS A 39 4.11 -11.11 34.52
N ASP A 40 4.74 -9.97 34.26
CA ASP A 40 4.15 -8.93 33.44
C ASP A 40 4.00 -9.50 32.01
N ASP A 41 2.90 -10.17 31.77
CA ASP A 41 2.34 -10.27 30.43
C ASP A 41 1.93 -8.83 30.10
N GLY A 42 2.61 -8.22 29.10
CA GLY A 42 2.49 -6.83 28.73
C GLY A 42 1.04 -6.38 28.51
N ALA A 43 0.38 -6.02 29.60
CA ALA A 43 -0.92 -5.39 29.58
C ALA A 43 -0.74 -4.00 28.96
N ALA A 44 -1.43 -3.73 27.86
CA ALA A 44 -1.54 -2.40 27.29
C ALA A 44 -1.83 -1.40 28.41
N ALA A 45 -1.10 -0.29 28.46
CA ALA A 45 -1.24 0.70 29.53
C ALA A 45 -2.71 1.10 29.68
N ALA A 46 -3.30 0.88 30.87
CA ALA A 46 -4.70 1.21 31.12
C ALA A 46 -4.94 2.69 30.80
N GLY A 47 -5.88 2.98 29.91
CA GLY A 47 -6.27 4.33 29.51
C GLY A 47 -6.92 5.12 30.66
N ALA A 48 -7.24 6.38 30.42
CA ALA A 48 -8.11 7.17 31.26
C ALA A 48 -9.59 6.75 31.08
N ALA A 49 -10.48 7.24 31.91
CA ALA A 49 -11.92 6.98 31.74
C ALA A 49 -12.42 7.54 30.40
N LYS A 50 -13.23 6.75 29.69
CA LYS A 50 -13.91 7.20 28.47
C LYS A 50 -15.05 8.16 28.83
N THR A 51 -15.10 9.32 28.20
CA THR A 51 -16.13 10.34 28.34
C THR A 51 -16.54 10.88 26.97
N ALA A 52 -17.60 11.67 26.88
CA ALA A 52 -17.99 12.29 25.61
C ALA A 52 -16.86 13.14 24.99
N GLY A 53 -16.10 13.87 25.80
CA GLY A 53 -14.95 14.66 25.34
C GLY A 53 -13.67 13.85 25.10
N ASN A 54 -13.60 12.63 25.64
CA ASN A 54 -12.45 11.72 25.51
C ASN A 54 -12.94 10.27 25.27
N PRO A 55 -13.52 10.00 24.10
CA PRO A 55 -14.22 8.74 23.83
C PRO A 55 -13.27 7.53 23.82
N LEU A 56 -11.98 7.75 23.59
CA LEU A 56 -10.96 6.70 23.52
C LEU A 56 -10.19 6.53 24.83
N GLY A 57 -10.42 7.39 25.85
CA GLY A 57 -9.76 7.28 27.16
C GLY A 57 -8.27 7.66 27.11
N VAL A 58 -7.92 8.69 26.36
CA VAL A 58 -6.52 9.19 26.27
C VAL A 58 -6.06 9.79 27.60
N LYS A 59 -4.85 9.47 28.03
CA LYS A 59 -4.18 10.15 29.15
C LYS A 59 -3.62 11.49 28.66
N ALA A 60 -4.03 12.58 29.29
CA ALA A 60 -3.78 13.94 28.81
C ALA A 60 -2.30 14.38 28.76
N ASP A 61 -1.43 13.68 29.48
CA ASP A 61 0.01 13.94 29.59
C ASP A 61 0.89 12.84 28.98
N ALA A 62 0.28 11.78 28.43
CA ALA A 62 1.04 10.69 27.83
C ALA A 62 1.71 11.16 26.53
N PRO A 63 3.00 10.87 26.34
CA PRO A 63 3.68 11.17 25.07
C PRO A 63 3.08 10.36 23.92
N LEU A 64 3.19 10.87 22.70
CA LEU A 64 2.75 10.22 21.48
C LEU A 64 3.90 10.18 20.48
N GLU A 65 4.29 8.99 20.02
CA GLU A 65 5.27 8.83 18.94
C GLU A 65 4.56 8.44 17.64
N VAL A 66 4.73 9.27 16.60
CA VAL A 66 4.12 9.10 15.29
C VAL A 66 5.20 8.92 14.24
N VAL A 67 5.17 7.81 13.52
CA VAL A 67 6.06 7.53 12.39
C VAL A 67 5.23 7.55 11.11
N VAL A 68 5.63 8.39 10.15
CA VAL A 68 4.90 8.62 8.91
C VAL A 68 5.78 8.34 7.70
N PHE A 69 5.18 7.72 6.68
CA PHE A 69 5.83 7.58 5.38
C PHE A 69 5.92 8.96 4.72
N LYS A 70 7.15 9.41 4.45
CA LYS A 70 7.40 10.67 3.76
C LYS A 70 7.64 10.41 2.28
N GLY A 71 6.57 10.12 1.56
CA GLY A 71 6.53 9.90 0.11
C GLY A 71 6.05 11.11 -0.66
N GLY A 72 5.28 10.87 -1.73
CA GLY A 72 4.75 11.90 -2.63
C GLY A 72 3.85 12.94 -1.96
N TYR A 73 3.18 12.57 -0.87
CA TYR A 73 2.33 13.47 -0.08
C TYR A 73 3.11 14.29 0.96
N GLY A 74 4.40 14.03 1.17
CA GLY A 74 5.16 14.61 2.26
C GLY A 74 4.68 14.12 3.63
N ASP A 75 4.88 14.96 4.67
CA ASP A 75 4.49 14.65 6.04
C ASP A 75 3.78 15.82 6.75
N GLN A 76 3.43 16.88 6.02
CA GLN A 76 2.80 18.06 6.62
C GLN A 76 1.40 17.78 7.15
N TYR A 77 0.61 16.99 6.44
CA TYR A 77 -0.73 16.59 6.87
C TYR A 77 -0.74 15.88 8.24
N ALA A 78 0.29 15.10 8.51
CA ALA A 78 0.47 14.41 9.78
C ALA A 78 0.80 15.41 10.90
N LYS A 79 1.69 16.38 10.63
CA LYS A 79 2.05 17.46 11.57
C LYS A 79 0.86 18.36 11.88
N ASP A 80 -0.01 18.60 10.90
CA ASP A 80 -1.24 19.37 11.12
C ASP A 80 -2.21 18.64 12.06
N ALA A 81 -2.33 17.31 11.93
CA ALA A 81 -3.10 16.48 12.87
C ALA A 81 -2.44 16.41 14.26
N GLU A 82 -1.11 16.36 14.34
CA GLU A 82 -0.34 16.43 15.59
C GLU A 82 -0.53 17.77 16.32
N ALA A 83 -0.60 18.87 15.58
CA ALA A 83 -0.89 20.18 16.14
C ALA A 83 -2.30 20.23 16.76
N GLN A 84 -3.31 19.64 16.08
CA GLN A 84 -4.67 19.52 16.64
C GLN A 84 -4.68 18.61 17.88
N TYR A 85 -3.93 17.50 17.85
CA TYR A 85 -3.76 16.62 19.01
C TYR A 85 -3.16 17.37 20.21
N THR A 86 -2.09 18.13 19.98
CA THR A 86 -1.42 18.93 21.01
C THR A 86 -2.33 20.06 21.54
N GLN A 87 -3.14 20.67 20.68
CA GLN A 87 -4.12 21.66 21.12
C GLN A 87 -5.15 21.04 22.09
N LYS A 88 -5.58 19.80 21.82
CA LYS A 88 -6.52 19.07 22.69
C LYS A 88 -5.85 18.54 23.95
N TYR A 89 -4.59 18.11 23.88
CA TYR A 89 -3.79 17.54 24.97
C TYR A 89 -2.48 18.33 25.15
N PRO A 90 -2.53 19.55 25.75
CA PRO A 90 -1.38 20.47 25.74
C PRO A 90 -0.19 20.02 26.63
N LYS A 91 -0.37 18.97 27.45
CA LYS A 91 0.71 18.36 28.23
C LYS A 91 1.38 17.18 27.52
N ALA A 92 0.78 16.66 26.46
CA ALA A 92 1.35 15.58 25.69
C ALA A 92 2.50 16.10 24.83
N LYS A 93 3.61 15.35 24.80
CA LYS A 93 4.73 15.60 23.86
C LYS A 93 4.54 14.69 22.67
N VAL A 94 4.51 15.26 21.47
CA VAL A 94 4.46 14.53 20.22
C VAL A 94 5.88 14.41 19.63
N ASP A 95 6.32 13.18 19.34
CA ASP A 95 7.58 12.87 18.66
C ASP A 95 7.25 12.42 17.23
N HIS A 96 7.48 13.29 16.25
CA HIS A 96 7.23 13.05 14.83
C HIS A 96 8.47 12.52 14.12
N LYS A 97 8.28 11.47 13.29
CA LYS A 97 9.33 10.96 12.39
C LYS A 97 8.77 10.72 10.98
N GLY A 98 9.20 11.55 10.02
CA GLY A 98 8.93 11.33 8.60
C GLY A 98 10.04 10.49 7.97
N LEU A 99 9.72 9.28 7.45
CA LEU A 99 10.68 8.32 6.92
C LEU A 99 10.31 7.89 5.51
N GLN A 100 11.29 7.69 4.63
CA GLN A 100 11.07 7.10 3.30
C GLN A 100 11.09 5.56 3.31
N LYS A 101 11.77 4.95 4.30
CA LYS A 101 11.96 3.51 4.43
C LYS A 101 11.39 3.03 5.78
N VAL A 102 10.08 3.11 5.89
CA VAL A 102 9.38 2.80 7.14
C VAL A 102 9.64 1.37 7.61
N GLY A 103 9.57 0.38 6.71
CA GLY A 103 9.77 -1.01 7.09
C GLY A 103 11.19 -1.29 7.62
N GLU A 104 12.24 -0.76 6.99
CA GLU A 104 13.62 -0.92 7.46
C GLU A 104 13.81 -0.37 8.87
N ALA A 105 13.22 0.79 9.15
CA ALA A 105 13.32 1.45 10.45
C ALA A 105 12.44 0.78 11.54
N MET A 106 11.28 0.25 11.16
CA MET A 106 10.30 -0.28 12.11
C MET A 106 10.47 -1.77 12.38
N GLN A 107 10.97 -2.58 11.43
CA GLN A 107 11.18 -4.02 11.63
C GLN A 107 11.92 -4.36 12.94
N PRO A 108 13.09 -3.73 13.26
CA PRO A 108 13.79 -4.02 14.50
C PRO A 108 12.98 -3.59 15.74
N ARG A 109 12.19 -2.53 15.63
CA ARG A 109 11.39 -2.02 16.75
C ARG A 109 10.20 -2.92 17.08
N PHE A 110 9.52 -3.46 16.05
CA PHE A 110 8.45 -4.45 16.22
C PHE A 110 9.01 -5.74 16.84
N VAL A 111 10.14 -6.27 16.34
CA VAL A 111 10.80 -7.44 16.87
C VAL A 111 11.27 -7.21 18.34
N GLY A 112 11.87 -6.06 18.62
CA GLY A 112 12.36 -5.67 19.94
C GLY A 112 11.25 -5.31 20.94
N GLY A 113 9.98 -5.25 20.51
CA GLY A 113 8.84 -4.94 21.38
C GLY A 113 8.78 -3.49 21.88
N ASN A 114 9.37 -2.56 21.13
CA ASN A 114 9.34 -1.11 21.40
C ASN A 114 8.91 -0.33 20.13
N PRO A 115 7.73 -0.64 19.56
CA PRO A 115 7.20 0.12 18.42
C PRO A 115 6.76 1.52 18.86
N PRO A 116 6.54 2.47 17.91
CA PRO A 116 5.89 3.75 18.18
C PRO A 116 4.40 3.56 18.51
N ASP A 117 3.67 4.67 18.71
CA ASP A 117 2.23 4.61 18.99
C ASP A 117 1.39 4.61 17.72
N VAL A 118 1.89 5.19 16.63
CA VAL A 118 1.27 5.15 15.30
C VAL A 118 2.34 4.93 14.24
N VAL A 119 2.04 4.09 13.26
CA VAL A 119 2.88 3.88 12.07
C VAL A 119 2.03 4.02 10.82
N ASP A 120 2.41 4.93 9.95
CA ASP A 120 2.02 4.90 8.55
C ASP A 120 2.88 3.87 7.82
N ASN A 121 2.31 2.68 7.63
CA ASN A 121 2.97 1.52 7.02
C ASN A 121 2.82 1.53 5.50
N THR A 122 3.33 2.55 4.85
CA THR A 122 3.20 2.78 3.42
C THR A 122 4.56 2.81 2.72
N GLY A 123 4.56 2.87 1.39
CA GLY A 123 5.74 2.89 0.54
C GLY A 123 6.26 1.51 0.15
N ALA A 124 7.22 1.49 -0.79
CA ALA A 124 7.76 0.25 -1.37
C ALA A 124 8.46 -0.67 -0.36
N GLY A 125 8.95 -0.10 0.75
CA GLY A 125 9.62 -0.84 1.83
C GLY A 125 8.74 -1.05 3.06
N ARG A 126 7.39 -1.03 2.93
CA ARG A 126 6.46 -1.25 4.04
C ARG A 126 6.62 -2.65 4.66
N LEU A 127 6.22 -2.77 5.92
CA LEU A 127 6.11 -4.07 6.58
C LEU A 127 4.93 -4.87 5.99
N ASP A 128 5.08 -6.17 5.90
CA ASP A 128 3.97 -7.06 5.52
C ASP A 128 2.91 -7.08 6.63
N ILE A 129 1.75 -6.48 6.33
CA ILE A 129 0.65 -6.35 7.29
C ILE A 129 0.11 -7.71 7.73
N ALA A 130 0.03 -8.69 6.83
CA ALA A 130 -0.43 -10.03 7.17
C ALA A 130 0.51 -10.71 8.17
N THR A 131 1.83 -10.52 8.03
CA THR A 131 2.83 -10.96 9.00
C THR A 131 2.64 -10.28 10.36
N LEU A 132 2.40 -8.97 10.39
CA LEU A 132 2.15 -8.24 11.65
C LEU A 132 0.88 -8.74 12.34
N VAL A 133 -0.19 -8.99 11.59
CA VAL A 133 -1.46 -9.55 12.09
C VAL A 133 -1.25 -10.94 12.68
N ASN A 134 -0.61 -11.84 11.95
CA ASN A 134 -0.34 -13.21 12.39
C ASN A 134 0.53 -13.24 13.65
N ALA A 135 1.48 -12.31 13.77
CA ALA A 135 2.32 -12.14 14.95
C ALA A 135 1.64 -11.35 16.09
N LYS A 136 0.37 -10.94 15.94
CA LYS A 136 -0.39 -10.12 16.91
C LYS A 136 0.35 -8.82 17.29
N GLN A 137 0.98 -8.19 16.32
CA GLN A 137 1.80 -6.99 16.54
C GLN A 137 1.05 -5.68 16.27
N VAL A 138 -0.18 -5.75 15.77
CA VAL A 138 -1.06 -4.60 15.54
C VAL A 138 -2.32 -4.71 16.40
N ALA A 139 -2.84 -3.58 16.84
CA ALA A 139 -4.05 -3.49 17.65
C ALA A 139 -5.30 -3.53 16.77
N ASP A 140 -6.40 -4.03 17.33
CA ASP A 140 -7.74 -3.87 16.76
C ASP A 140 -8.20 -2.41 16.90
N LEU A 141 -8.71 -1.83 15.82
CA LEU A 141 -9.14 -0.44 15.73
C LEU A 141 -10.67 -0.26 15.86
N THR A 142 -11.38 -1.28 16.30
CA THR A 142 -12.85 -1.23 16.43
C THR A 142 -13.29 -0.09 17.36
N ASP A 143 -12.58 0.13 18.46
CA ASP A 143 -12.86 1.25 19.38
C ASP A 143 -12.75 2.61 18.68
N LEU A 144 -11.77 2.78 17.79
CA LEU A 144 -11.62 3.99 16.97
C LEU A 144 -12.78 4.13 15.98
N LEU A 145 -13.15 3.05 15.29
CA LEU A 145 -14.23 3.06 14.30
C LEU A 145 -15.58 3.36 14.95
N ASP A 146 -15.80 2.90 16.17
CA ASP A 146 -17.03 3.11 16.94
C ASP A 146 -17.08 4.43 17.70
N ALA A 147 -15.94 5.13 17.81
CA ALA A 147 -15.90 6.45 18.42
C ALA A 147 -16.69 7.48 17.60
N PRO A 148 -17.28 8.50 18.24
CA PRO A 148 -17.89 9.62 17.52
C PRO A 148 -16.89 10.29 16.57
N SER A 149 -17.33 10.63 15.36
CA SER A 149 -16.54 11.48 14.46
C SER A 149 -16.18 12.79 15.14
N LEU A 150 -15.02 13.35 14.79
CA LEU A 150 -14.55 14.60 15.41
C LEU A 150 -15.39 15.81 15.01
N ASP A 151 -15.87 15.84 13.77
CA ASP A 151 -16.47 17.01 13.11
C ASP A 151 -17.70 16.69 12.24
N GLN A 152 -18.27 15.49 12.38
CA GLN A 152 -19.52 15.10 11.72
C GLN A 152 -20.50 14.60 12.78
N ASP A 153 -21.33 15.50 13.28
CA ASP A 153 -22.27 15.24 14.37
C ASP A 153 -23.16 14.02 14.11
N GLY A 154 -23.35 13.22 15.13
CA GLY A 154 -24.21 12.02 15.11
C GLY A 154 -23.64 10.82 14.36
N LYS A 155 -22.45 10.95 13.74
CA LYS A 155 -21.77 9.85 13.05
C LYS A 155 -20.64 9.26 13.89
N LYS A 156 -20.41 7.96 13.73
CA LYS A 156 -19.16 7.31 14.13
C LYS A 156 -18.09 7.50 13.06
N VAL A 157 -16.82 7.27 13.41
CA VAL A 157 -15.72 7.32 12.43
C VAL A 157 -16.02 6.42 11.23
N ARG A 158 -16.48 5.18 11.44
CA ARG A 158 -16.82 4.25 10.34
C ARG A 158 -17.85 4.78 9.36
N ASP A 159 -18.81 5.58 9.83
CA ASP A 159 -19.90 6.12 9.03
C ASP A 159 -19.45 7.29 8.14
N THR A 160 -18.23 7.79 8.36
CA THR A 160 -17.62 8.88 7.59
C THR A 160 -16.68 8.40 6.50
N LEU A 161 -16.41 7.10 6.42
CA LEU A 161 -15.47 6.53 5.47
C LEU A 161 -16.15 6.18 4.14
N LEU A 162 -15.38 6.19 3.06
CA LEU A 162 -15.83 5.71 1.75
C LEU A 162 -16.09 4.19 1.79
N PRO A 163 -16.97 3.69 0.91
CA PRO A 163 -17.24 2.25 0.79
C PRO A 163 -15.95 1.43 0.60
N GLY A 164 -15.85 0.28 1.26
CA GLY A 164 -14.71 -0.63 1.18
C GLY A 164 -13.53 -0.33 2.10
N VAL A 165 -13.40 0.90 2.63
CA VAL A 165 -12.26 1.31 3.47
C VAL A 165 -12.09 0.43 4.72
N VAL A 166 -13.19 0.09 5.40
CA VAL A 166 -13.16 -0.79 6.57
C VAL A 166 -12.75 -2.21 6.16
N ASP A 167 -13.27 -2.70 5.04
CA ASP A 167 -12.96 -4.03 4.53
C ASP A 167 -11.49 -4.15 4.10
N ASP A 168 -10.92 -3.09 3.51
CA ASP A 168 -9.51 -3.05 3.09
C ASP A 168 -8.54 -3.17 4.26
N GLY A 169 -8.93 -2.67 5.44
CA GLY A 169 -8.13 -2.74 6.66
C GLY A 169 -8.45 -3.92 7.57
N THR A 170 -9.38 -4.80 7.15
CA THR A 170 -9.85 -5.94 7.96
C THR A 170 -9.12 -7.23 7.58
N PHE A 171 -8.53 -7.89 8.57
CA PHE A 171 -7.80 -9.15 8.43
C PHE A 171 -8.33 -10.15 9.46
N GLY A 172 -8.81 -11.30 8.99
CA GLY A 172 -9.33 -12.34 9.89
C GLY A 172 -10.48 -11.88 10.82
N GLY A 173 -11.27 -10.91 10.38
CA GLY A 173 -12.38 -10.34 11.13
C GLY A 173 -12.02 -9.18 12.08
N SER A 174 -10.72 -8.83 12.21
CA SER A 174 -10.27 -7.68 13.00
C SER A 174 -9.86 -6.53 12.09
N MET A 175 -10.35 -5.33 12.38
CA MET A 175 -9.92 -4.10 11.70
C MET A 175 -8.62 -3.61 12.33
N VAL A 176 -7.51 -3.71 11.60
CA VAL A 176 -6.15 -3.48 12.14
C VAL A 176 -5.40 -2.36 11.42
N ALA A 177 -5.88 -1.93 10.28
CA ALA A 177 -5.27 -0.87 9.51
C ALA A 177 -6.34 0.10 9.00
N LEU A 178 -6.14 1.40 9.21
CA LEU A 178 -7.02 2.43 8.70
C LEU A 178 -6.30 3.19 7.59
N ASN A 179 -6.83 3.07 6.38
CA ASN A 179 -6.21 3.59 5.16
C ASN A 179 -6.74 5.01 4.86
N PHE A 180 -5.83 5.98 4.69
CA PHE A 180 -6.18 7.40 4.67
C PHE A 180 -6.53 7.94 3.29
N THR A 181 -5.99 7.35 2.23
CA THR A 181 -6.26 7.77 0.85
C THR A 181 -7.15 6.77 0.13
N TYR A 182 -7.83 7.22 -0.92
CA TYR A 182 -8.56 6.35 -1.84
C TYR A 182 -7.86 6.39 -3.19
N THR A 183 -7.19 5.31 -3.52
CA THR A 183 -6.35 5.20 -4.71
C THR A 183 -7.11 4.53 -5.84
N VAL A 184 -6.95 5.08 -7.04
CA VAL A 184 -7.41 4.48 -8.30
C VAL A 184 -6.21 4.23 -9.18
N TRP A 185 -6.14 3.05 -9.79
CA TRP A 185 -5.10 2.71 -10.75
C TRP A 185 -5.62 2.82 -12.17
N GLY A 186 -4.80 3.38 -13.05
CA GLY A 186 -5.18 3.57 -14.45
C GLY A 186 -4.00 3.94 -15.33
N LEU A 187 -4.32 4.37 -16.55
CA LEU A 187 -3.33 4.84 -17.51
C LEU A 187 -3.36 6.35 -17.59
N TRP A 188 -2.21 6.96 -17.32
CA TRP A 188 -2.06 8.41 -17.36
C TRP A 188 -1.54 8.86 -18.72
N TYR A 189 -2.04 10.01 -19.19
CA TYR A 189 -1.63 10.67 -20.40
C TYR A 189 -1.75 12.19 -20.28
N SER A 190 -1.03 12.93 -21.14
CA SER A 190 -1.15 14.39 -21.18
C SER A 190 -2.26 14.78 -22.13
N LYS A 191 -3.33 15.42 -21.61
CA LYS A 191 -4.48 15.85 -22.40
C LYS A 191 -4.09 16.83 -23.54
N PRO A 192 -3.25 17.87 -23.30
CA PRO A 192 -2.82 18.76 -24.39
C PRO A 192 -1.94 18.06 -25.42
N PHE A 193 -1.10 17.08 -25.00
CA PHE A 193 -0.25 16.34 -25.95
C PHE A 193 -1.08 15.46 -26.87
N PHE A 194 -2.13 14.82 -26.34
CA PHE A 194 -3.08 14.03 -27.13
C PHE A 194 -3.87 14.92 -28.09
N ALA A 195 -4.39 16.07 -27.60
CA ALA A 195 -5.12 17.03 -28.44
C ALA A 195 -4.26 17.57 -29.60
N GLN A 196 -3.00 17.94 -29.34
CA GLN A 196 -2.06 18.43 -30.36
C GLN A 196 -1.79 17.41 -31.46
N ARG A 197 -1.89 16.11 -31.13
CA ARG A 197 -1.62 14.99 -32.03
C ARG A 197 -2.88 14.37 -32.60
N GLU A 198 -4.06 14.90 -32.24
CA GLU A 198 -5.37 14.37 -32.61
C GLU A 198 -5.56 12.88 -32.19
N TRP A 199 -4.93 12.50 -31.07
CA TRP A 199 -5.06 11.16 -30.50
C TRP A 199 -6.30 11.09 -29.60
N ALA A 200 -7.12 10.03 -29.81
CA ALA A 200 -8.24 9.71 -28.93
C ALA A 200 -7.82 8.66 -27.90
N TYR A 201 -8.32 8.79 -26.67
CA TYR A 201 -8.08 7.76 -25.65
C TYR A 201 -8.81 6.46 -26.02
N PRO A 202 -8.12 5.29 -26.06
CA PRO A 202 -8.70 4.04 -26.53
C PRO A 202 -9.65 3.42 -25.49
N LYS A 203 -10.73 2.80 -25.95
CA LYS A 203 -11.69 2.07 -25.13
C LYS A 203 -11.49 0.56 -25.19
N THR A 204 -10.93 0.06 -26.29
CA THR A 204 -10.63 -1.36 -26.48
C THR A 204 -9.13 -1.56 -26.70
N TRP A 205 -8.68 -2.82 -26.53
CA TRP A 205 -7.27 -3.13 -26.74
C TRP A 205 -6.85 -3.02 -28.21
N ASP A 206 -7.74 -3.32 -29.13
CA ASP A 206 -7.45 -3.17 -30.56
C ASP A 206 -7.26 -1.69 -30.92
N GLU A 207 -8.07 -0.78 -30.36
CA GLU A 207 -7.87 0.67 -30.46
C GLU A 207 -6.54 1.11 -29.81
N MET A 208 -6.17 0.53 -28.65
CA MET A 208 -4.88 0.80 -28.02
C MET A 208 -3.71 0.40 -28.91
N VAL A 209 -3.75 -0.79 -29.51
CA VAL A 209 -2.70 -1.28 -30.41
C VAL A 209 -2.59 -0.39 -31.66
N ALA A 210 -3.71 0.01 -32.26
CA ALA A 210 -3.73 0.93 -33.41
C ALA A 210 -3.16 2.32 -33.04
N LEU A 211 -3.52 2.82 -31.87
CA LEU A 211 -2.97 4.09 -31.37
C LEU A 211 -1.47 3.97 -31.06
N CYS A 212 -1.02 2.87 -30.46
CA CYS A 212 0.41 2.63 -30.21
C CYS A 212 1.23 2.62 -31.51
N GLU A 213 0.71 2.04 -32.58
CA GLU A 213 1.35 2.05 -33.91
C GLU A 213 1.49 3.49 -34.43
N THR A 214 0.43 4.30 -34.30
CA THR A 214 0.42 5.72 -34.67
C THR A 214 1.43 6.54 -33.87
N ILE A 215 1.44 6.36 -32.55
CA ILE A 215 2.36 7.04 -31.64
C ILE A 215 3.82 6.72 -31.99
N LYS A 216 4.12 5.43 -32.20
CA LYS A 216 5.45 4.95 -32.54
C LYS A 216 5.94 5.52 -33.87
N LYS A 217 5.08 5.56 -34.92
CA LYS A 217 5.38 6.21 -36.21
C LYS A 217 5.67 7.70 -36.03
N GLY A 218 5.06 8.35 -35.06
CA GLY A 218 5.31 9.75 -34.68
C GLY A 218 6.59 9.98 -33.88
N GLY A 219 7.42 8.94 -33.68
CA GLY A 219 8.72 9.06 -33.00
C GLY A 219 8.65 9.12 -31.47
N VAL A 220 7.50 8.78 -30.86
CA VAL A 220 7.28 8.74 -29.41
C VAL A 220 7.10 7.28 -28.99
N ALA A 221 7.60 6.90 -27.82
CA ALA A 221 7.27 5.58 -27.28
C ALA A 221 5.80 5.55 -26.86
N PRO A 222 5.01 4.53 -27.21
CA PRO A 222 3.63 4.43 -26.74
C PRO A 222 3.54 4.36 -25.21
N TRP A 223 4.31 3.51 -24.56
CA TRP A 223 4.28 3.27 -23.13
C TRP A 223 5.65 3.43 -22.50
N THR A 224 5.68 3.90 -21.26
CA THR A 224 6.78 3.68 -20.31
C THR A 224 6.21 3.07 -19.04
N TYR A 225 7.05 2.48 -18.19
CA TYR A 225 6.66 1.99 -16.88
C TYR A 225 7.85 1.99 -15.92
N GLN A 226 7.55 1.81 -14.65
CA GLN A 226 8.48 1.86 -13.53
C GLN A 226 9.12 0.49 -13.30
N GLY A 227 10.05 0.08 -14.18
CA GLY A 227 10.52 -1.30 -14.30
C GLY A 227 11.29 -1.86 -13.11
N LYS A 228 11.87 -1.01 -12.24
CA LYS A 228 12.40 -1.46 -10.94
C LYS A 228 11.31 -1.96 -9.98
N TYR A 229 10.04 -1.65 -10.29
CA TYR A 229 8.84 -2.02 -9.53
C TYR A 229 7.80 -2.58 -10.50
N PRO A 230 7.91 -3.86 -10.92
CA PRO A 230 7.06 -4.44 -11.96
C PRO A 230 5.56 -4.45 -11.63
N GLU A 231 5.18 -4.21 -10.38
CA GLU A 231 3.80 -4.00 -9.95
C GLU A 231 3.08 -2.95 -10.81
N TYR A 232 3.76 -1.88 -11.22
CA TYR A 232 3.16 -0.82 -12.02
C TYR A 232 2.70 -1.27 -13.42
N ILE A 233 3.37 -2.22 -14.06
CA ILE A 233 2.91 -2.79 -15.34
C ILE A 233 1.99 -3.99 -15.12
N ASN A 234 2.04 -4.60 -13.94
CA ASN A 234 1.18 -5.68 -13.55
C ASN A 234 -0.25 -5.20 -13.24
N ASP A 235 -0.42 -3.99 -12.67
CA ASP A 235 -1.74 -3.40 -12.37
C ASP A 235 -2.62 -3.31 -13.63
N PRO A 236 -2.22 -2.71 -14.75
CA PRO A 236 -3.07 -2.67 -15.94
C PRO A 236 -3.29 -4.06 -16.56
N LEU A 237 -2.35 -5.01 -16.45
CA LEU A 237 -2.56 -6.39 -16.88
C LEU A 237 -3.68 -7.04 -16.06
N LEU A 238 -3.63 -6.94 -14.74
CA LEU A 238 -4.65 -7.51 -13.85
C LEU A 238 -5.99 -6.77 -13.99
N SER A 239 -5.97 -5.46 -14.22
CA SER A 239 -7.19 -4.69 -14.51
C SER A 239 -7.88 -5.19 -15.77
N MET A 240 -7.14 -5.48 -16.84
CA MET A 240 -7.69 -6.10 -18.05
C MET A 240 -8.25 -7.50 -17.75
N ALA A 241 -7.52 -8.33 -17.00
CA ALA A 241 -7.97 -9.67 -16.63
C ALA A 241 -9.28 -9.63 -15.82
N ALA A 242 -9.40 -8.67 -14.90
CA ALA A 242 -10.64 -8.46 -14.13
C ALA A 242 -11.81 -8.07 -15.05
N LYS A 243 -11.58 -7.24 -16.05
CA LYS A 243 -12.63 -6.88 -17.03
C LYS A 243 -13.10 -8.08 -17.84
N ILE A 244 -12.18 -8.90 -18.34
CA ILE A 244 -12.50 -10.10 -19.09
C ILE A 244 -13.26 -11.13 -18.21
N GLY A 245 -12.72 -11.43 -17.03
CA GLY A 245 -13.19 -12.52 -16.18
C GLY A 245 -14.26 -12.13 -15.16
N GLY A 246 -14.45 -10.83 -14.91
CA GLY A 246 -15.39 -10.31 -13.92
C GLY A 246 -14.97 -10.54 -12.47
N PRO A 247 -15.86 -10.23 -11.52
CA PRO A 247 -15.59 -10.37 -10.08
C PRO A 247 -15.26 -11.80 -9.65
N ASP A 248 -15.78 -12.81 -10.34
CA ASP A 248 -15.53 -14.23 -10.04
C ASP A 248 -14.05 -14.60 -10.26
N LEU A 249 -13.42 -14.07 -11.32
CA LEU A 249 -11.99 -14.27 -11.55
C LEU A 249 -11.17 -13.63 -10.44
N VAL A 250 -11.48 -12.40 -10.07
CA VAL A 250 -10.78 -11.68 -8.99
C VAL A 250 -10.90 -12.46 -7.67
N LYS A 251 -12.10 -12.92 -7.33
CA LYS A 251 -12.36 -13.74 -6.16
C LYS A 251 -11.61 -15.08 -6.18
N ALA A 252 -11.57 -15.74 -7.34
CA ALA A 252 -10.85 -17.01 -7.50
C ALA A 252 -9.34 -16.87 -7.24
N VAL A 253 -8.75 -15.77 -7.75
CA VAL A 253 -7.34 -15.42 -7.52
C VAL A 253 -7.07 -15.15 -6.05
N ASP A 254 -7.87 -14.32 -5.41
CA ASP A 254 -7.70 -13.95 -4.01
C ASP A 254 -7.86 -15.13 -3.06
N ASN A 255 -8.78 -16.04 -3.36
CA ASN A 255 -9.06 -17.23 -2.57
C ASN A 255 -8.11 -18.42 -2.89
N LEU A 256 -7.04 -18.20 -3.66
CA LEU A 256 -6.05 -19.21 -4.06
C LEU A 256 -6.69 -20.46 -4.68
N GLN A 257 -7.76 -20.29 -5.47
CA GLN A 257 -8.44 -21.43 -6.07
C GLN A 257 -7.53 -22.15 -7.06
N PRO A 258 -7.59 -23.49 -7.10
CA PRO A 258 -6.83 -24.29 -8.06
C PRO A 258 -7.12 -23.82 -9.51
N GLY A 259 -6.06 -23.53 -10.28
CA GLY A 259 -6.19 -23.10 -11.68
C GLY A 259 -6.63 -21.64 -11.88
N ALA A 260 -6.82 -20.87 -10.81
CA ALA A 260 -7.28 -19.48 -10.91
C ALA A 260 -6.41 -18.63 -11.87
N TRP A 261 -5.10 -18.78 -11.80
CA TRP A 261 -4.14 -18.05 -12.64
C TRP A 261 -4.05 -18.57 -14.08
N LYS A 262 -4.72 -19.69 -14.39
CA LYS A 262 -4.81 -20.28 -15.75
C LYS A 262 -6.15 -20.00 -16.43
N GLN A 263 -7.00 -19.17 -15.83
CA GLN A 263 -8.26 -18.76 -16.46
C GLN A 263 -7.99 -17.90 -17.69
N ASP A 264 -8.86 -18.02 -18.69
CA ASP A 264 -8.73 -17.34 -19.97
C ASP A 264 -8.51 -15.83 -19.85
N GLY A 265 -9.19 -15.17 -18.92
CA GLY A 265 -9.03 -13.72 -18.69
C GLY A 265 -7.60 -13.31 -18.37
N LEU A 266 -6.88 -14.09 -17.56
CA LEU A 266 -5.49 -13.84 -17.20
C LEU A 266 -4.53 -14.15 -18.35
N ILE A 267 -4.77 -15.26 -19.09
CA ILE A 267 -3.96 -15.62 -20.26
C ILE A 267 -4.12 -14.60 -21.39
N GLN A 268 -5.34 -14.15 -21.64
CA GLN A 268 -5.62 -13.12 -22.67
C GLN A 268 -4.97 -11.78 -22.29
N ALA A 269 -5.05 -11.35 -21.04
CA ALA A 269 -4.39 -10.15 -20.56
C ALA A 269 -2.86 -10.26 -20.67
N ALA A 270 -2.26 -11.37 -20.22
CA ALA A 270 -0.83 -11.60 -20.38
C ALA A 270 -0.39 -11.60 -21.85
N THR A 271 -1.22 -12.16 -22.75
CA THR A 271 -0.96 -12.14 -24.20
C THR A 271 -0.97 -10.73 -24.77
N ALA A 272 -1.93 -9.89 -24.34
CA ALA A 272 -2.03 -8.50 -24.74
C ALA A 272 -0.80 -7.69 -24.31
N PHE A 273 -0.32 -7.87 -23.09
CA PHE A 273 0.87 -7.16 -22.59
C PHE A 273 2.18 -7.70 -23.21
N ALA A 274 2.26 -8.99 -23.50
CA ALA A 274 3.36 -9.55 -24.29
C ALA A 274 3.39 -8.97 -25.72
N GLU A 275 2.24 -8.69 -26.32
CA GLU A 275 2.13 -8.04 -27.62
C GLU A 275 2.71 -6.61 -27.60
N LEU A 276 2.42 -5.80 -26.57
CA LEU A 276 3.04 -4.46 -26.42
C LEU A 276 4.56 -4.54 -26.47
N ALA A 277 5.12 -5.47 -25.71
CA ALA A 277 6.56 -5.70 -25.67
C ALA A 277 7.09 -6.23 -27.01
N GLY A 278 6.40 -7.20 -27.63
CA GLY A 278 6.74 -7.81 -28.91
C GLY A 278 6.84 -6.80 -30.04
N LYS A 279 5.86 -5.89 -30.11
CA LYS A 279 5.78 -4.81 -31.11
C LYS A 279 6.72 -3.62 -30.80
N GLY A 280 7.41 -3.64 -29.66
CA GLY A 280 8.31 -2.56 -29.24
C GLY A 280 7.55 -1.27 -28.94
N TYR A 281 6.40 -1.36 -28.28
CA TYR A 281 5.60 -0.22 -27.85
C TYR A 281 5.99 0.27 -26.44
N ILE A 282 6.83 -0.46 -25.75
CA ILE A 282 7.40 -0.03 -24.46
C ILE A 282 8.70 0.73 -24.73
N MET A 283 8.87 1.87 -24.10
CA MET A 283 10.08 2.70 -24.17
C MET A 283 11.32 1.88 -23.75
N SER A 284 12.34 1.90 -24.59
CA SER A 284 13.61 1.22 -24.28
C SER A 284 14.20 1.75 -22.99
N GLY A 285 14.68 0.84 -22.13
CA GLY A 285 15.26 1.17 -20.84
C GLY A 285 14.25 1.33 -19.71
N SER A 286 12.93 1.21 -19.96
CA SER A 286 11.91 1.31 -18.90
C SER A 286 12.12 0.29 -17.80
N GLU A 287 12.66 -0.89 -18.10
CA GLU A 287 12.96 -1.95 -17.12
C GLU A 287 13.95 -1.55 -16.02
N ALA A 288 14.78 -0.53 -16.30
CA ALA A 288 15.78 -0.03 -15.35
C ALA A 288 15.36 1.24 -14.59
N LEU A 289 14.18 1.80 -14.92
CA LEU A 289 13.73 3.05 -14.32
C LEU A 289 13.05 2.83 -12.96
N SER A 290 13.34 3.69 -12.00
CA SER A 290 12.53 3.86 -10.80
C SER A 290 11.20 4.54 -11.14
N HIS A 291 10.28 4.61 -10.16
CA HIS A 291 8.99 5.27 -10.36
C HIS A 291 9.14 6.75 -10.77
N THR A 292 9.97 7.52 -10.08
CA THR A 292 10.20 8.93 -10.38
C THR A 292 10.95 9.16 -11.69
N GLU A 293 11.89 8.28 -12.07
CA GLU A 293 12.60 8.37 -13.36
C GLU A 293 11.66 8.11 -14.54
N ALA A 294 10.78 7.09 -14.45
CA ALA A 294 9.79 6.80 -15.47
C ALA A 294 8.76 7.93 -15.64
N GLN A 295 8.28 8.46 -14.51
CA GLN A 295 7.35 9.59 -14.48
C GLN A 295 7.98 10.84 -15.10
N ALA A 296 9.24 11.15 -14.78
CA ALA A 296 9.97 12.28 -15.35
C ALA A 296 10.16 12.11 -16.87
N ALA A 297 10.50 10.91 -17.34
CA ALA A 297 10.61 10.62 -18.78
C ALA A 297 9.27 10.83 -19.50
N TRP A 298 8.17 10.41 -18.89
CA TRP A 298 6.82 10.62 -19.40
C TRP A 298 6.44 12.10 -19.42
N CYS A 299 6.71 12.87 -18.37
CA CYS A 299 6.50 14.32 -18.34
C CYS A 299 7.32 15.05 -19.44
N GLN A 300 8.46 14.50 -19.84
CA GLN A 300 9.26 14.98 -20.97
C GLN A 300 8.71 14.54 -22.33
N LYS A 301 7.52 13.91 -22.40
CA LYS A 301 6.87 13.39 -23.62
C LYS A 301 7.69 12.33 -24.37
N LYS A 302 8.60 11.62 -23.67
CA LYS A 302 9.32 10.47 -24.23
C LYS A 302 8.41 9.26 -24.42
N ALA A 303 7.33 9.20 -23.64
CA ALA A 303 6.26 8.21 -23.81
C ALA A 303 4.89 8.88 -23.73
N ALA A 304 3.88 8.29 -24.35
CA ALA A 304 2.52 8.80 -24.37
C ALA A 304 1.72 8.38 -23.14
N PHE A 305 1.88 7.10 -22.72
CA PHE A 305 1.19 6.51 -21.58
C PHE A 305 2.16 6.08 -20.47
N ILE A 306 1.69 6.19 -19.23
CA ILE A 306 2.33 5.59 -18.06
C ILE A 306 1.25 4.98 -17.14
N PRO A 307 1.36 3.70 -16.74
CA PRO A 307 0.50 3.14 -15.71
C PRO A 307 0.92 3.67 -14.33
N CYS A 308 -0.04 4.14 -13.55
CA CYS A 308 0.23 4.62 -12.19
C CYS A 308 -1.06 4.75 -11.38
N GLY A 309 -0.94 4.78 -10.07
CA GLY A 309 -2.03 5.16 -9.19
C GLY A 309 -2.28 6.67 -9.14
N SER A 310 -3.34 7.06 -8.47
CA SER A 310 -3.82 8.44 -8.40
C SER A 310 -2.90 9.43 -7.67
N TRP A 311 -1.80 8.97 -7.09
CA TRP A 311 -0.75 9.82 -6.49
C TRP A 311 0.20 10.48 -7.51
N LEU A 312 0.16 10.07 -8.80
CA LEU A 312 1.09 10.53 -9.84
C LEU A 312 1.16 12.06 -9.95
N GLU A 313 0.00 12.73 -9.94
CA GLU A 313 -0.04 14.18 -10.03
C GLU A 313 0.65 14.86 -8.84
N SER A 314 0.50 14.31 -7.64
CA SER A 314 1.17 14.80 -6.44
C SER A 314 2.69 14.59 -6.50
N GLU A 315 3.15 13.43 -6.95
CA GLU A 315 4.59 13.15 -7.13
C GLU A 315 5.25 14.04 -8.19
N GLN A 316 4.49 14.42 -9.22
CA GLN A 316 5.00 15.28 -10.30
C GLN A 316 4.75 16.76 -10.07
N LYS A 317 4.20 17.15 -8.92
CA LYS A 317 4.00 18.55 -8.54
C LYS A 317 5.35 19.30 -8.49
N GLY A 318 5.49 20.31 -9.33
CA GLY A 318 6.74 21.08 -9.46
C GLY A 318 7.82 20.44 -10.36
N VAL A 319 7.57 19.24 -10.92
CA VAL A 319 8.46 18.56 -11.88
C VAL A 319 7.85 18.57 -13.28
N ALA A 320 6.54 18.38 -13.39
CA ALA A 320 5.85 18.43 -14.66
C ALA A 320 5.99 19.80 -15.32
N PRO A 321 6.29 19.88 -16.63
CA PRO A 321 6.39 21.14 -17.35
C PRO A 321 5.07 21.91 -17.32
N ALA A 322 5.13 23.23 -17.37
CA ALA A 322 3.94 24.08 -17.47
C ALA A 322 3.08 23.66 -18.67
N GLY A 323 1.78 23.50 -18.44
CA GLY A 323 0.82 23.05 -19.47
C GLY A 323 0.90 21.57 -19.83
N PHE A 324 1.57 20.74 -19.03
CA PHE A 324 1.58 19.28 -19.25
C PHE A 324 0.19 18.66 -19.06
N ASP A 325 -0.59 19.15 -18.13
CA ASP A 325 -1.99 18.81 -17.85
C ASP A 325 -2.28 17.30 -17.99
N MET A 326 -2.01 16.57 -16.93
CA MET A 326 -2.16 15.12 -16.89
C MET A 326 -3.57 14.71 -16.50
N VAL A 327 -4.06 13.64 -17.11
CA VAL A 327 -5.35 13.01 -16.80
C VAL A 327 -5.21 11.49 -16.81
N MET A 328 -6.06 10.83 -16.03
CA MET A 328 -6.13 9.38 -15.96
C MET A 328 -7.31 8.85 -16.78
N GLY A 329 -7.12 7.74 -17.46
CA GLY A 329 -8.18 6.94 -18.07
C GLY A 329 -8.16 5.51 -17.55
N PRO A 330 -9.30 4.79 -17.62
CA PRO A 330 -9.38 3.39 -17.26
C PRO A 330 -8.58 2.53 -18.25
N VAL A 331 -8.03 1.41 -17.79
CA VAL A 331 -7.41 0.43 -18.70
C VAL A 331 -8.44 0.00 -19.75
N PRO A 332 -8.10 0.00 -21.06
CA PRO A 332 -9.04 -0.43 -22.09
C PRO A 332 -9.55 -1.86 -21.86
N SER A 333 -10.78 -2.12 -22.22
CA SER A 333 -11.32 -3.48 -22.29
C SER A 333 -10.56 -4.31 -23.32
N ARG A 334 -10.46 -5.63 -23.12
CA ARG A 334 -9.91 -6.51 -24.16
C ARG A 334 -10.80 -6.48 -25.40
N THR A 335 -12.12 -6.53 -25.16
CA THR A 335 -13.16 -6.41 -26.17
C THR A 335 -14.37 -5.66 -25.63
N SER A 336 -15.33 -5.30 -26.47
CA SER A 336 -16.60 -4.71 -26.03
C SER A 336 -17.53 -5.69 -25.31
N SER A 337 -17.20 -6.99 -25.29
CA SER A 337 -17.98 -8.06 -24.65
C SER A 337 -17.36 -8.56 -23.34
N ASP A 338 -16.38 -7.87 -22.80
CA ASP A 338 -15.81 -8.16 -21.48
C ASP A 338 -16.90 -8.12 -20.39
N ARG A 339 -16.74 -8.89 -19.32
CA ARG A 339 -17.75 -8.99 -18.24
C ARG A 339 -17.94 -7.70 -17.44
N LEU A 340 -16.88 -6.92 -17.29
CA LEU A 340 -16.97 -5.58 -16.72
C LEU A 340 -16.82 -4.52 -17.82
N PRO A 341 -17.51 -3.38 -17.69
CA PRO A 341 -17.44 -2.30 -18.67
C PRO A 341 -16.04 -1.65 -18.73
N VAL A 342 -15.75 -0.91 -19.80
CA VAL A 342 -14.51 -0.16 -19.92
C VAL A 342 -14.29 0.83 -18.77
N THR A 343 -15.38 1.33 -18.18
CA THR A 343 -15.34 2.25 -17.04
C THR A 343 -14.94 1.59 -15.72
N ALA A 344 -14.94 0.24 -15.64
CA ALA A 344 -14.49 -0.45 -14.44
C ALA A 344 -13.03 -0.10 -14.13
N VAL A 345 -12.73 0.16 -12.85
CA VAL A 345 -11.39 0.53 -12.41
C VAL A 345 -10.97 -0.24 -11.17
N GLU A 346 -9.68 -0.51 -11.07
CA GLU A 346 -9.07 -0.97 -9.84
C GLU A 346 -8.99 0.21 -8.86
N ALA A 347 -9.63 0.06 -7.70
CA ALA A 347 -9.67 1.09 -6.68
C ALA A 347 -9.73 0.49 -5.29
N ALA A 348 -8.98 1.07 -4.36
CA ALA A 348 -8.99 0.69 -2.95
C ALA A 348 -8.49 1.83 -2.06
N SER A 349 -8.73 1.70 -0.77
CA SER A 349 -8.07 2.57 0.19
C SER A 349 -6.59 2.19 0.35
N SER A 350 -5.74 3.18 0.57
CA SER A 350 -4.30 3.04 0.75
C SER A 350 -3.77 4.07 1.75
N GLU A 351 -2.46 4.20 1.92
CA GLU A 351 -1.80 4.98 2.99
C GLU A 351 -2.20 4.43 4.36
N SER A 352 -1.58 3.30 4.71
CA SER A 352 -2.08 2.38 5.75
C SER A 352 -1.55 2.74 7.13
N PHE A 353 -2.37 3.28 7.99
CA PHE A 353 -2.05 3.58 9.38
C PHE A 353 -2.39 2.41 10.30
N VAL A 354 -1.45 2.04 11.15
CA VAL A 354 -1.63 1.02 12.20
C VAL A 354 -1.26 1.58 13.57
N VAL A 355 -1.92 1.06 14.61
CA VAL A 355 -1.53 1.23 16.01
C VAL A 355 -0.87 -0.08 16.44
N PRO A 356 0.42 -0.10 16.79
CA PRO A 356 1.06 -1.31 17.27
C PRO A 356 0.45 -1.85 18.56
N ALA A 357 0.33 -3.17 18.69
CA ALA A 357 -0.24 -3.80 19.89
C ALA A 357 0.58 -3.53 21.17
N LYS A 358 1.89 -3.26 21.02
CA LYS A 358 2.79 -2.90 22.13
C LYS A 358 3.09 -1.39 22.18
N ALA A 359 2.25 -0.56 21.58
CA ALA A 359 2.31 0.89 21.73
C ALA A 359 2.24 1.28 23.22
N LYS A 360 2.97 2.32 23.60
CA LYS A 360 2.95 2.83 24.99
C LYS A 360 1.71 3.67 25.26
N ASN A 361 1.14 4.29 24.22
CA ASN A 361 -0.05 5.13 24.27
C ASN A 361 -1.02 4.78 23.13
N PRO A 362 -1.58 3.55 23.09
CA PRO A 362 -2.45 3.11 21.99
C PRO A 362 -3.73 3.96 21.90
N GLN A 363 -4.29 4.45 23.02
CA GLN A 363 -5.44 5.34 23.02
C GLN A 363 -5.10 6.70 22.38
N GLY A 364 -3.90 7.22 22.65
CA GLY A 364 -3.40 8.43 21.97
C GLY A 364 -3.20 8.22 20.49
N GLY A 365 -2.68 7.06 20.09
CA GLY A 365 -2.54 6.68 18.67
C GLY A 365 -3.90 6.63 17.97
N MET A 366 -4.90 6.00 18.56
CA MET A 366 -6.25 5.96 18.01
C MET A 366 -6.91 7.36 17.94
N GLU A 367 -6.69 8.21 18.95
CA GLU A 367 -7.20 9.58 18.93
C GLU A 367 -6.53 10.44 17.84
N TYR A 368 -5.22 10.27 17.68
CA TYR A 368 -4.50 10.90 16.56
C TYR A 368 -5.11 10.50 15.21
N LEU A 369 -5.39 9.21 15.00
CA LEU A 369 -6.06 8.74 13.79
C LEU A 369 -7.49 9.32 13.68
N ARG A 370 -8.23 9.44 14.78
CA ARG A 370 -9.56 10.07 14.78
C ARG A 370 -9.51 11.55 14.34
N ILE A 371 -8.44 12.27 14.69
CA ILE A 371 -8.19 13.64 14.24
C ILE A 371 -7.81 13.65 12.75
N LEU A 372 -6.88 12.79 12.35
CA LEU A 372 -6.43 12.69 10.97
C LEU A 372 -7.58 12.37 10.01
N PHE A 373 -8.50 11.48 10.40
CA PHE A 373 -9.67 11.07 9.63
C PHE A 373 -10.90 11.97 9.84
N SER A 374 -10.75 13.15 10.45
CA SER A 374 -11.81 14.16 10.43
C SER A 374 -12.00 14.71 9.01
N LYS A 375 -13.23 15.15 8.69
CA LYS A 375 -13.54 15.76 7.37
C LYS A 375 -12.64 16.98 7.13
N GLY A 376 -12.41 17.80 8.16
CA GLY A 376 -11.56 18.98 8.07
C GLY A 376 -10.11 18.65 7.70
N SER A 377 -9.48 17.69 8.40
CA SER A 377 -8.11 17.22 8.10
C SER A 377 -8.03 16.58 6.70
N ALA A 378 -9.00 15.75 6.34
CA ALA A 378 -9.07 15.10 5.04
C ALA A 378 -9.26 16.12 3.89
N THR A 379 -10.09 17.16 4.10
CA THR A 379 -10.26 18.24 3.08
C THR A 379 -8.98 19.05 2.90
N ALA A 380 -8.28 19.39 4.00
CA ALA A 380 -7.00 20.08 3.93
C ALA A 380 -5.95 19.25 3.17
N PHE A 381 -5.90 17.95 3.44
CA PHE A 381 -5.02 17.01 2.74
C PHE A 381 -5.34 16.91 1.24
N ALA A 382 -6.62 16.77 0.89
CA ALA A 382 -7.05 16.72 -0.51
C ALA A 382 -6.63 17.96 -1.29
N LYS A 383 -6.83 19.14 -0.69
CA LYS A 383 -6.47 20.43 -1.27
C LYS A 383 -4.94 20.60 -1.45
N ALA A 384 -4.16 20.12 -0.48
CA ALA A 384 -2.70 20.25 -0.51
C ALA A 384 -2.03 19.30 -1.51
N ASN A 385 -2.60 18.09 -1.68
CA ASN A 385 -1.96 16.97 -2.37
C ASN A 385 -2.65 16.55 -3.68
N ASN A 386 -3.74 17.18 -4.09
CA ASN A 386 -4.50 16.79 -5.27
C ASN A 386 -4.80 15.27 -5.29
N THR A 387 -5.34 14.74 -4.18
CA THR A 387 -5.64 13.32 -4.02
C THR A 387 -6.97 13.12 -3.31
N LEU A 388 -7.52 11.91 -3.39
CA LEU A 388 -8.77 11.55 -2.73
C LEU A 388 -8.48 10.96 -1.36
N PRO A 389 -8.92 11.60 -0.25
CA PRO A 389 -8.93 10.95 1.05
C PRO A 389 -9.99 9.85 1.12
N ALA A 390 -9.81 8.91 2.04
CA ALA A 390 -10.79 7.86 2.32
C ALA A 390 -12.03 8.34 3.11
N VAL A 391 -12.13 9.64 3.37
CA VAL A 391 -13.24 10.27 4.10
C VAL A 391 -14.26 10.84 3.12
N ALA A 392 -15.53 10.39 3.25
CA ALA A 392 -16.62 10.81 2.38
C ALA A 392 -16.85 12.33 2.46
N GLY A 393 -17.05 12.95 1.30
CA GLY A 393 -17.29 14.39 1.18
C GLY A 393 -16.09 15.29 1.46
N ALA A 394 -14.88 14.75 1.62
CA ALA A 394 -13.67 15.54 1.86
C ALA A 394 -13.27 16.44 0.67
N THR A 395 -13.73 16.13 -0.54
CA THR A 395 -13.48 16.92 -1.76
C THR A 395 -14.65 17.81 -2.16
N ASP A 396 -15.75 17.82 -1.38
CA ASP A 396 -16.91 18.62 -1.69
C ASP A 396 -16.57 20.12 -1.74
N GLY A 397 -16.98 20.79 -2.82
CA GLY A 397 -16.75 22.22 -3.00
C GLY A 397 -15.31 22.62 -3.35
N LEU A 398 -14.38 21.66 -3.50
CA LEU A 398 -13.02 21.94 -3.97
C LEU A 398 -12.97 22.10 -5.49
N THR A 399 -12.22 23.09 -5.97
CA THR A 399 -11.78 23.14 -7.37
C THR A 399 -10.66 22.12 -7.55
N LEU A 400 -10.97 21.05 -8.29
CA LEU A 400 -10.01 19.97 -8.54
C LEU A 400 -9.11 20.27 -9.72
N SER A 401 -7.87 19.81 -9.68
CA SER A 401 -6.98 19.75 -10.85
C SER A 401 -7.56 18.81 -11.93
N SER A 402 -7.03 18.87 -13.14
CA SER A 402 -7.42 17.95 -14.22
C SER A 402 -7.15 16.50 -13.85
N GLY A 403 -6.02 16.22 -13.20
CA GLY A 403 -5.65 14.88 -12.75
C GLY A 403 -6.65 14.35 -11.72
N LEU A 404 -6.83 15.05 -10.60
CA LEU A 404 -7.75 14.63 -9.55
C LEU A 404 -9.21 14.61 -10.05
N GLY A 405 -9.60 15.56 -10.92
CA GLY A 405 -10.90 15.56 -11.56
C GLY A 405 -11.14 14.29 -12.38
N SER A 406 -10.16 13.88 -13.20
CA SER A 406 -10.26 12.64 -13.99
C SER A 406 -10.34 11.37 -13.13
N VAL A 407 -9.64 11.33 -12.00
CA VAL A 407 -9.72 10.22 -11.02
C VAL A 407 -11.11 10.14 -10.39
N ARG A 408 -11.66 11.27 -9.93
CA ARG A 408 -13.03 11.32 -9.39
C ARG A 408 -14.06 10.88 -10.45
N ASP A 409 -13.92 11.36 -11.67
CA ASP A 409 -14.85 11.04 -12.76
C ASP A 409 -14.76 9.54 -13.13
N ALA A 410 -13.56 8.93 -13.06
CA ALA A 410 -13.38 7.50 -13.27
C ALA A 410 -14.09 6.67 -12.19
N ILE A 411 -13.97 7.03 -10.90
CA ILE A 411 -14.69 6.37 -9.81
C ILE A 411 -16.21 6.52 -10.00
N THR A 412 -16.67 7.72 -10.33
CA THR A 412 -18.08 8.00 -10.55
C THR A 412 -18.63 7.17 -11.70
N ALA A 413 -17.88 7.05 -12.80
CA ALA A 413 -18.29 6.27 -13.97
C ALA A 413 -18.24 4.76 -13.71
N ALA A 414 -17.30 4.29 -12.88
CA ALA A 414 -17.21 2.88 -12.48
C ALA A 414 -18.35 2.47 -11.54
N GLY A 415 -18.76 3.34 -10.62
CA GLY A 415 -19.83 3.04 -9.67
C GLY A 415 -19.57 1.74 -8.89
N GLN A 416 -20.42 0.72 -9.10
CA GLN A 416 -20.26 -0.59 -8.46
C GLN A 416 -19.26 -1.51 -9.17
N ASP A 417 -18.75 -1.14 -10.34
CA ASP A 417 -17.77 -1.91 -11.11
C ASP A 417 -16.32 -1.57 -10.69
N THR A 418 -16.12 -1.07 -9.46
CA THR A 418 -14.80 -1.00 -8.84
C THR A 418 -14.40 -2.36 -8.32
N PHE A 419 -13.11 -2.69 -8.43
CA PHE A 419 -12.56 -3.95 -7.94
C PHE A 419 -11.17 -3.73 -7.34
N ILE A 420 -10.70 -4.70 -6.57
CA ILE A 420 -9.33 -4.78 -6.04
C ILE A 420 -8.91 -6.23 -5.89
N TYR A 421 -7.67 -6.54 -6.20
CA TYR A 421 -7.05 -7.82 -5.90
C TYR A 421 -6.44 -7.80 -4.49
N ARG A 422 -7.02 -8.57 -3.57
CA ARG A 422 -6.58 -8.64 -2.17
C ARG A 422 -5.36 -9.54 -1.95
N PHE A 423 -5.05 -10.45 -2.88
CA PHE A 423 -3.87 -11.31 -2.76
C PHE A 423 -2.58 -10.51 -2.56
N ARG A 424 -2.51 -9.29 -3.11
CA ARG A 424 -1.36 -8.39 -2.96
C ARG A 424 -1.08 -7.98 -1.52
N THR A 425 -2.14 -7.80 -0.73
CA THR A 425 -2.07 -7.44 0.69
C THR A 425 -2.07 -8.65 1.61
N TRP A 426 -2.70 -9.73 1.17
CA TRP A 426 -2.81 -10.95 1.96
C TRP A 426 -1.57 -11.85 1.86
N TYR A 427 -0.89 -11.85 0.69
CA TYR A 427 0.15 -12.82 0.36
C TYR A 427 1.34 -12.17 -0.36
N ALA A 428 2.18 -11.45 0.38
CA ALA A 428 3.36 -10.77 -0.19
C ALA A 428 4.27 -11.68 -1.05
N PRO A 429 4.52 -12.96 -0.71
CA PRO A 429 5.29 -13.84 -1.57
C PRO A 429 4.63 -14.12 -2.93
N LEU A 430 3.28 -14.23 -2.97
CA LEU A 430 2.55 -14.40 -4.22
C LEU A 430 2.57 -13.10 -5.04
N ALA A 431 2.36 -11.95 -4.40
CA ALA A 431 2.45 -10.65 -5.06
C ALA A 431 3.81 -10.49 -5.75
N LYS A 432 4.90 -10.79 -5.03
CA LYS A 432 6.24 -10.76 -5.62
C LYS A 432 6.40 -11.72 -6.80
N ALA A 433 5.88 -12.93 -6.71
CA ALA A 433 5.98 -13.91 -7.79
C ALA A 433 5.24 -13.45 -9.06
N VAL A 434 4.08 -12.78 -8.89
CA VAL A 434 3.31 -12.18 -10.00
C VAL A 434 4.09 -11.03 -10.62
N ASP A 435 4.64 -10.13 -9.81
CA ASP A 435 5.40 -8.97 -10.28
C ASP A 435 6.66 -9.40 -11.04
N ASP A 436 7.44 -10.34 -10.49
CA ASP A 436 8.64 -10.89 -11.15
C ASP A 436 8.28 -11.54 -12.51
N ALA A 437 7.22 -12.37 -12.53
CA ALA A 437 6.78 -13.02 -13.77
C ALA A 437 6.30 -12.02 -14.82
N THR A 438 5.57 -10.97 -14.39
CA THR A 438 5.09 -9.92 -15.30
C THR A 438 6.25 -9.06 -15.82
N GLY A 439 7.23 -8.75 -14.99
CA GLY A 439 8.45 -8.10 -15.44
C GLY A 439 9.20 -8.90 -16.51
N GLU A 440 9.29 -10.23 -16.35
CA GLU A 440 9.89 -11.10 -17.36
C GLU A 440 9.05 -11.17 -18.65
N LEU A 441 7.71 -11.20 -18.53
CA LEU A 441 6.77 -11.20 -19.65
C LEU A 441 6.97 -9.98 -20.56
N VAL A 442 6.92 -8.78 -19.96
CA VAL A 442 7.04 -7.52 -20.72
C VAL A 442 8.47 -7.23 -21.18
N ASN A 443 9.45 -7.95 -20.65
CA ASN A 443 10.83 -7.94 -21.12
C ASN A 443 11.14 -9.09 -22.09
N LYS A 444 10.13 -9.79 -22.63
CA LYS A 444 10.23 -10.87 -23.66
C LYS A 444 11.03 -12.08 -23.18
N ARG A 445 11.11 -12.30 -21.86
CA ARG A 445 11.83 -13.44 -21.26
C ARG A 445 10.90 -14.57 -20.81
N LEU A 446 9.59 -14.34 -20.86
CA LEU A 446 8.57 -15.30 -20.46
C LEU A 446 7.39 -15.26 -21.44
N ALA A 447 6.90 -16.42 -21.87
CA ALA A 447 5.69 -16.50 -22.69
C ALA A 447 4.42 -16.40 -21.82
N PRO A 448 3.26 -15.96 -22.37
CA PRO A 448 2.01 -15.81 -21.59
C PRO A 448 1.55 -17.08 -20.88
N ALA A 449 1.63 -18.24 -21.55
CA ALA A 449 1.26 -19.52 -20.93
C ALA A 449 2.20 -19.96 -19.79
N ASP A 450 3.50 -19.63 -19.94
CA ASP A 450 4.51 -19.90 -18.91
C ASP A 450 4.34 -18.94 -17.72
N TRP A 451 3.98 -17.68 -17.99
CA TRP A 451 3.60 -16.71 -16.95
C TRP A 451 2.47 -17.27 -16.08
N ALA A 452 1.37 -17.69 -16.70
CA ALA A 452 0.23 -18.24 -15.99
C ALA A 452 0.59 -19.51 -15.19
N THR A 453 1.42 -20.39 -15.77
CA THR A 453 1.88 -21.62 -15.11
C THR A 453 2.80 -21.33 -13.92
N ARG A 454 3.72 -20.38 -14.06
CA ARG A 454 4.64 -19.98 -13.00
C ARG A 454 3.92 -19.36 -11.82
N VAL A 455 2.99 -18.45 -12.09
CA VAL A 455 2.19 -17.79 -11.05
C VAL A 455 1.26 -18.80 -10.37
N GLN A 456 0.59 -19.68 -11.14
CA GLN A 456 -0.24 -20.74 -10.54
C GLN A 456 0.57 -21.64 -9.62
N LYS A 457 1.79 -22.01 -10.02
CA LYS A 457 2.66 -22.81 -9.15
C LYS A 457 2.98 -22.13 -7.83
N ALA A 458 3.19 -20.81 -7.84
CA ALA A 458 3.41 -20.02 -6.63
C ALA A 458 2.14 -19.98 -5.75
N ALA A 459 0.97 -19.77 -6.35
CA ALA A 459 -0.31 -19.81 -5.66
C ALA A 459 -0.62 -21.18 -5.04
N ASP A 460 -0.38 -22.26 -5.78
CA ASP A 460 -0.57 -23.66 -5.30
C ASP A 460 0.37 -24.00 -4.13
N ALA A 461 1.61 -23.53 -4.18
CA ALA A 461 2.58 -23.71 -3.10
C ALA A 461 2.11 -22.98 -1.83
N LEU A 462 1.68 -21.72 -1.99
CA LEU A 462 1.14 -20.92 -0.90
C LEU A 462 -0.15 -21.55 -0.32
N ALA A 463 -1.06 -22.03 -1.16
CA ALA A 463 -2.29 -22.68 -0.72
C ALA A 463 -2.04 -23.93 0.16
N LYS A 464 -0.96 -24.66 -0.11
CA LYS A 464 -0.55 -25.86 0.63
C LYS A 464 0.26 -25.56 1.89
N ASP A 465 0.83 -24.36 2.01
CA ASP A 465 1.67 -23.99 3.16
C ASP A 465 0.79 -23.78 4.40
N THR A 466 0.87 -24.68 5.36
CA THR A 466 0.11 -24.65 6.62
C THR A 466 0.60 -23.59 7.61
N THR A 467 1.76 -22.99 7.37
CA THR A 467 2.32 -21.93 8.22
C THR A 467 1.77 -20.53 7.89
N VAL A 468 1.15 -20.40 6.71
CA VAL A 468 0.55 -19.15 6.24
C VAL A 468 -0.94 -19.14 6.50
N THR A 469 -1.44 -18.12 7.17
CA THR A 469 -2.89 -17.90 7.34
C THR A 469 -3.54 -17.63 5.98
N LYS A 470 -4.64 -18.35 5.69
CA LYS A 470 -5.41 -18.14 4.46
C LYS A 470 -6.58 -17.22 4.74
N TYR A 471 -6.72 -16.22 3.89
CA TYR A 471 -7.85 -15.30 3.87
C TYR A 471 -8.81 -15.69 2.74
N SER A 472 -10.06 -15.27 2.84
CA SER A 472 -11.08 -15.50 1.81
C SER A 472 -12.08 -14.35 1.76
N ARG A 473 -12.72 -14.17 0.62
CA ARG A 473 -13.86 -13.24 0.42
C ARG A 473 -14.95 -13.83 -0.47
#